data_e7f1fc8c2e47d412441a4b6e78210dce
#
_entry.id   e7f1fc8c2e47d412441a4b6e78210dce
#
_cell.length_a   1.000
_cell.length_b   1.000
_cell.length_c   1.000
_cell.angle_alpha   90.00
_cell.angle_beta   90.00
_cell.angle_gamma   90.00
#
_symmetry.space_group_name_H-M   'P 1'
#
loop_
_entity.id
_entity.type
_entity.pdbx_description
1 polymer ?
#
loop_
_entity_poly.entity_id
_entity_poly.type
_entity_poly.pdbx_seq_one_letter_code
_entity_poly.pdbx_strand_id
1 'polypeptide(L)'
;MKQVAIVGIQGVPARYGGFETLVENIIGDNCCSEVRYTVFCSGKDYAARMKTYKGAQLKYVPLFHANGAQSAPYDILSMLKCLRGYDAVLVLGVSGCIFLPIFRLLYRKRLIVNIDGLEHRRAKWGRFAKWFLRTSEAMAVRYADVVITDNKGIQDYVTSTYHKHSELIAYGGNHVLKDVPMMRQNEILEKY
;
A
#
# COMPACT_ATOMS: atom_id res chain seq x y z
N MET A 1 4.27 -20.98 -9.66
CA MET A 1 3.61 -20.17 -8.62
C MET A 1 4.44 -18.92 -8.37
N LYS A 2 3.90 -17.73 -8.59
CA LYS A 2 4.60 -16.43 -8.42
C LYS A 2 4.59 -16.02 -6.96
N GLN A 3 5.74 -15.56 -6.46
CA GLN A 3 5.87 -15.05 -5.09
C GLN A 3 5.73 -13.52 -5.12
N VAL A 4 4.74 -12.97 -4.44
CA VAL A 4 4.48 -11.52 -4.39
C VAL A 4 4.65 -11.02 -2.97
N ALA A 5 5.54 -10.05 -2.77
CA ALA A 5 5.68 -9.34 -1.50
C ALA A 5 4.79 -8.11 -1.48
N ILE A 6 4.12 -7.84 -0.37
CA ILE A 6 3.33 -6.62 -0.13
C ILE A 6 3.98 -5.87 1.02
N VAL A 7 4.33 -4.60 0.78
CA VAL A 7 5.00 -3.69 1.73
C VAL A 7 4.30 -2.34 1.75
N GLY A 8 4.57 -1.52 2.76
CA GLY A 8 4.00 -0.17 2.88
C GLY A 8 2.71 -0.08 3.68
N ILE A 9 2.39 -1.13 4.45
CA ILE A 9 1.23 -1.16 5.35
C ILE A 9 1.65 -1.49 6.78
N GLN A 10 0.82 -1.17 7.75
CA GLN A 10 1.05 -1.57 9.13
C GLN A 10 1.03 -3.10 9.29
N GLY A 11 0.11 -3.78 8.61
CA GLY A 11 -0.01 -5.24 8.58
C GLY A 11 -1.45 -5.74 8.52
N VAL A 12 -1.56 -7.06 8.59
CA VAL A 12 -2.86 -7.77 8.66
C VAL A 12 -2.91 -8.69 9.89
N PRO A 13 -4.08 -8.96 10.50
CA PRO A 13 -5.42 -8.47 10.16
C PRO A 13 -5.54 -6.94 10.19
N ALA A 14 -6.36 -6.38 9.30
CA ALA A 14 -6.56 -4.95 9.23
C ALA A 14 -7.11 -4.40 10.55
N ARG A 15 -6.42 -3.39 11.12
CA ARG A 15 -6.86 -2.68 12.33
C ARG A 15 -7.36 -1.28 12.02
N TYR A 16 -6.64 -0.61 11.12
CA TYR A 16 -6.92 0.75 10.70
C TYR A 16 -6.24 1.02 9.35
N GLY A 17 -6.95 1.69 8.45
CA GLY A 17 -6.39 2.15 7.17
C GLY A 17 -6.98 1.45 5.95
N GLY A 18 -7.02 2.21 4.85
CA GLY A 18 -7.54 1.73 3.56
C GLY A 18 -6.66 0.66 2.93
N PHE A 19 -5.35 0.79 3.04
CA PHE A 19 -4.41 -0.18 2.48
C PHE A 19 -4.43 -1.53 3.21
N GLU A 20 -4.57 -1.54 4.53
CA GLU A 20 -4.70 -2.77 5.30
C GLU A 20 -5.96 -3.53 4.89
N THR A 21 -7.09 -2.81 4.74
CA THR A 21 -8.36 -3.38 4.25
C THR A 21 -8.23 -3.89 2.81
N LEU A 22 -7.58 -3.14 1.93
CA LEU A 22 -7.30 -3.56 0.56
C LEU A 22 -6.50 -4.87 0.53
N VAL A 23 -5.40 -4.95 1.29
CA VAL A 23 -4.55 -6.15 1.35
C VAL A 23 -5.31 -7.32 1.92
N GLU A 24 -6.12 -7.11 2.96
CA GLU A 24 -6.93 -8.17 3.55
C GLU A 24 -7.94 -8.77 2.57
N ASN A 25 -8.52 -7.96 1.68
CA ASN A 25 -9.38 -8.44 0.61
C ASN A 25 -8.57 -9.15 -0.49
N ILE A 26 -7.45 -8.59 -0.95
CA ILE A 26 -6.58 -9.22 -1.96
C ILE A 26 -6.15 -10.64 -1.53
N ILE A 27 -5.72 -10.81 -0.28
CA ILE A 27 -5.28 -12.13 0.19
C ILE A 27 -6.45 -13.06 0.54
N GLY A 28 -7.62 -12.50 0.92
CA GLY A 28 -8.82 -13.26 1.27
C GLY A 28 -9.53 -13.81 0.04
N ASP A 29 -9.60 -13.03 -1.03
CA ASP A 29 -10.26 -13.36 -2.28
C ASP A 29 -9.27 -13.89 -3.33
N ASN A 30 -8.14 -14.46 -2.88
CA ASN A 30 -7.11 -14.97 -3.78
C ASN A 30 -7.63 -16.14 -4.62
N CYS A 31 -8.32 -15.82 -5.70
CA CYS A 31 -8.84 -16.78 -6.68
C CYS A 31 -7.74 -17.37 -7.58
N CYS A 32 -6.51 -16.84 -7.51
CA CYS A 32 -5.41 -17.24 -8.36
C CYS A 32 -4.46 -18.20 -7.62
N SER A 33 -4.60 -19.49 -7.85
CA SER A 33 -3.71 -20.53 -7.28
C SER A 33 -2.24 -20.37 -7.69
N GLU A 34 -1.95 -19.55 -8.70
CA GLU A 34 -0.59 -19.30 -9.20
C GLU A 34 0.18 -18.24 -8.41
N VAL A 35 -0.47 -17.51 -7.49
CA VAL A 35 0.15 -16.44 -6.72
C VAL A 35 0.18 -16.79 -5.23
N ARG A 36 1.34 -16.61 -4.62
CA ARG A 36 1.52 -16.61 -3.16
C ARG A 36 1.90 -15.24 -2.66
N TYR A 37 1.17 -14.75 -1.67
CA TYR A 37 1.45 -13.48 -1.04
C TYR A 37 2.29 -13.63 0.22
N THR A 38 3.22 -12.70 0.41
CA THR A 38 3.90 -12.46 1.70
C THR A 38 3.64 -11.01 2.08
N VAL A 39 3.00 -10.79 3.22
CA VAL A 39 2.71 -9.46 3.75
C VAL A 39 3.74 -9.09 4.81
N PHE A 40 4.37 -7.94 4.65
CA PHE A 40 5.27 -7.40 5.66
C PHE A 40 4.48 -6.57 6.66
N CYS A 41 4.60 -6.94 7.93
CA CYS A 41 3.86 -6.35 9.04
C CYS A 41 4.82 -5.68 10.03
N SER A 42 4.35 -4.64 10.70
CA SER A 42 5.10 -4.00 11.79
C SER A 42 5.20 -4.94 12.99
N GLY A 43 6.42 -5.28 13.36
CA GLY A 43 6.65 -6.20 14.49
C GLY A 43 6.42 -5.55 15.85
N LYS A 44 6.23 -4.23 15.92
CA LYS A 44 5.94 -3.49 17.15
C LYS A 44 4.47 -3.14 17.30
N ASP A 45 3.75 -3.01 16.17
CA ASP A 45 2.30 -2.75 16.18
C ASP A 45 1.48 -4.03 16.34
N TYR A 46 2.07 -5.20 16.00
CA TYR A 46 1.42 -6.52 16.13
C TYR A 46 2.14 -7.37 17.18
N ALA A 47 1.59 -7.45 18.39
CA ALA A 47 2.12 -8.28 19.48
C ALA A 47 1.99 -9.77 19.19
N ALA A 48 0.84 -10.21 18.68
CA ALA A 48 0.59 -11.57 18.24
C ALA A 48 1.17 -11.78 16.83
N ARG A 49 2.24 -12.58 16.74
CA ARG A 49 2.93 -12.86 15.47
C ARG A 49 2.43 -14.15 14.85
N MET A 50 1.42 -14.03 14.02
CA MET A 50 0.94 -15.15 13.20
C MET A 50 1.95 -15.45 12.08
N LYS A 51 2.13 -16.72 11.74
CA LYS A 51 2.95 -17.11 10.58
C LYS A 51 2.22 -16.90 9.26
N THR A 52 0.91 -17.11 9.28
CA THR A 52 0.03 -17.02 8.09
C THR A 52 -1.29 -16.38 8.46
N TYR A 53 -1.91 -15.70 7.50
CA TYR A 53 -3.25 -15.14 7.61
C TYR A 53 -3.94 -15.17 6.24
N LYS A 54 -5.17 -15.70 6.14
CA LYS A 54 -5.92 -15.86 4.88
C LYS A 54 -5.06 -16.42 3.73
N GLY A 55 -4.23 -17.43 4.00
CA GLY A 55 -3.35 -18.06 3.00
C GLY A 55 -2.05 -17.30 2.68
N ALA A 56 -1.90 -16.05 3.09
CA ALA A 56 -0.66 -15.29 2.92
C ALA A 56 0.33 -15.58 4.05
N GLN A 57 1.63 -15.57 3.73
CA GLN A 57 2.70 -15.59 4.74
C GLN A 57 2.85 -14.20 5.36
N LEU A 58 3.11 -14.13 6.67
CA LEU A 58 3.39 -12.88 7.38
C LEU A 58 4.85 -12.81 7.79
N LYS A 59 5.50 -11.68 7.48
CA LYS A 59 6.87 -11.37 7.92
C LYS A 59 6.88 -10.08 8.70
N TYR A 60 7.53 -10.09 9.86
CA TYR A 60 7.54 -8.95 10.77
C TYR A 60 8.84 -8.16 10.68
N VAL A 61 8.69 -6.85 10.52
CA VAL A 61 9.78 -5.87 10.53
C VAL A 61 9.87 -5.27 11.93
N PRO A 62 11.04 -5.21 12.58
CA PRO A 62 11.17 -4.82 13.98
C PRO A 62 11.08 -3.29 14.22
N LEU A 63 10.26 -2.61 13.43
CA LEU A 63 9.99 -1.17 13.53
C LEU A 63 8.50 -0.93 13.61
N PHE A 64 8.11 0.24 14.17
CA PHE A 64 6.76 0.76 14.05
C PHE A 64 6.48 1.23 12.61
N HIS A 65 5.28 0.98 12.13
CA HIS A 65 4.78 1.63 10.95
C HIS A 65 4.13 2.96 11.35
N ALA A 66 4.87 4.04 11.18
CA ALA A 66 4.34 5.38 11.38
C ALA A 66 3.58 5.87 10.14
N ASN A 67 2.93 7.03 10.22
CA ASN A 67 2.17 7.61 9.12
C ASN A 67 3.00 8.60 8.29
N GLY A 68 2.77 8.61 6.98
CA GLY A 68 3.37 9.56 6.05
C GLY A 68 4.89 9.47 5.99
N ALA A 69 5.60 10.60 6.02
CA ALA A 69 7.07 10.63 5.87
C ALA A 69 7.82 9.82 6.96
N GLN A 70 7.20 9.63 8.12
CA GLN A 70 7.82 8.90 9.23
C GLN A 70 7.80 7.38 9.03
N SER A 71 6.99 6.86 8.10
CA SER A 71 6.99 5.43 7.74
C SER A 71 8.17 5.02 6.86
N ALA A 72 8.89 5.98 6.27
CA ALA A 72 9.97 5.69 5.33
C ALA A 72 11.02 4.69 5.84
N PRO A 73 11.54 4.76 7.07
CA PRO A 73 12.50 3.76 7.56
C PRO A 73 11.92 2.34 7.60
N TYR A 74 10.65 2.20 8.00
CA TYR A 74 9.95 0.92 8.00
C TYR A 74 9.78 0.37 6.59
N ASP A 75 9.34 1.21 5.66
CA ASP A 75 9.10 0.84 4.26
C ASP A 75 10.42 0.44 3.59
N ILE A 76 11.50 1.20 3.81
CA ILE A 76 12.84 0.89 3.29
C ILE A 76 13.33 -0.46 3.81
N LEU A 77 13.21 -0.70 5.12
CA LEU A 77 13.64 -1.98 5.70
C LEU A 77 12.79 -3.15 5.20
N SER A 78 11.50 -2.92 4.97
CA SER A 78 10.60 -3.91 4.36
C SER A 78 11.02 -4.24 2.94
N MET A 79 11.33 -3.22 2.11
CA MET A 79 11.83 -3.41 0.75
C MET A 79 13.17 -4.14 0.72
N LEU A 80 14.13 -3.82 1.60
CA LEU A 80 15.41 -4.51 1.70
C LEU A 80 15.24 -6.02 1.95
N LYS A 81 14.23 -6.40 2.74
CA LYS A 81 13.89 -7.81 2.98
C LYS A 81 13.25 -8.49 1.77
N CYS A 82 12.82 -7.72 0.76
CA CYS A 82 12.23 -8.23 -0.48
C CYS A 82 13.24 -8.46 -1.60
N LEU A 83 14.52 -8.14 -1.43
CA LEU A 83 15.55 -8.27 -2.47
C LEU A 83 15.69 -9.69 -3.03
N ARG A 84 15.33 -10.71 -2.25
CA ARG A 84 15.43 -12.11 -2.64
C ARG A 84 14.13 -12.85 -2.35
N GLY A 85 13.81 -13.83 -3.20
CA GLY A 85 12.71 -14.76 -2.97
C GLY A 85 11.34 -14.31 -3.48
N TYR A 86 11.24 -13.16 -4.18
CA TYR A 86 9.98 -12.66 -4.74
C TYR A 86 10.11 -12.37 -6.23
N ASP A 87 9.03 -12.64 -6.96
CA ASP A 87 8.91 -12.35 -8.40
C ASP A 87 8.34 -10.96 -8.66
N ALA A 88 7.57 -10.43 -7.69
CA ALA A 88 7.07 -9.07 -7.71
C ALA A 88 7.03 -8.49 -6.29
N VAL A 89 7.17 -7.17 -6.20
CA VAL A 89 6.97 -6.38 -4.98
C VAL A 89 5.88 -5.35 -5.25
N LEU A 90 4.82 -5.39 -4.44
CA LEU A 90 3.77 -4.37 -4.40
C LEU A 90 4.06 -3.44 -3.21
N VAL A 91 4.32 -2.18 -3.52
CA VAL A 91 4.54 -1.11 -2.55
C VAL A 91 3.26 -0.28 -2.46
N LEU A 92 2.70 -0.17 -1.27
CA LEU A 92 1.49 0.61 -0.98
C LEU A 92 1.88 1.93 -0.32
N GLY A 93 1.58 3.03 -1.01
CA GLY A 93 2.03 4.37 -0.64
C GLY A 93 3.43 4.72 -1.14
N VAL A 94 3.82 5.96 -0.92
CA VAL A 94 5.04 6.53 -1.53
C VAL A 94 6.16 6.84 -0.55
N SER A 95 5.93 6.74 0.76
CA SER A 95 6.87 7.25 1.79
C SER A 95 8.26 6.62 1.73
N GLY A 96 8.37 5.32 1.49
CA GLY A 96 9.66 4.63 1.34
C GLY A 96 10.27 4.70 -0.05
N CYS A 97 9.55 5.24 -1.04
CA CYS A 97 9.94 5.18 -2.45
C CYS A 97 11.16 6.05 -2.79
N ILE A 98 11.60 6.93 -1.89
CA ILE A 98 12.89 7.63 -2.03
C ILE A 98 14.07 6.65 -2.17
N PHE A 99 13.93 5.44 -1.67
CA PHE A 99 14.94 4.39 -1.74
C PHE A 99 14.92 3.61 -3.07
N LEU A 100 13.90 3.75 -3.89
CA LEU A 100 13.74 2.97 -5.12
C LEU A 100 14.90 3.06 -6.12
N PRO A 101 15.61 4.19 -6.29
CA PRO A 101 16.79 4.23 -7.15
C PRO A 101 17.84 3.16 -6.76
N ILE A 102 18.13 3.03 -5.46
CA ILE A 102 19.06 2.03 -4.93
C ILE A 102 18.44 0.63 -5.00
N PHE A 103 17.18 0.51 -4.62
CA PHE A 103 16.47 -0.76 -4.65
C PHE A 103 16.48 -1.38 -6.05
N ARG A 104 16.25 -0.60 -7.11
CA ARG A 104 16.23 -1.07 -8.51
C ARG A 104 17.58 -1.55 -9.03
N LEU A 105 18.69 -1.05 -8.50
CA LEU A 105 20.02 -1.58 -8.83
C LEU A 105 20.17 -3.05 -8.37
N LEU A 106 19.53 -3.40 -7.27
CA LEU A 106 19.63 -4.72 -6.64
C LEU A 106 18.46 -5.65 -7.00
N TYR A 107 17.29 -5.07 -7.30
CA TYR A 107 16.05 -5.80 -7.59
C TYR A 107 15.58 -5.52 -9.01
N ARG A 108 15.73 -6.50 -9.90
CA ARG A 108 15.42 -6.37 -11.33
C ARG A 108 14.08 -7.02 -11.75
N LYS A 109 13.32 -7.53 -10.80
CA LYS A 109 12.01 -8.13 -11.06
C LYS A 109 10.89 -7.09 -11.00
N ARG A 110 9.65 -7.50 -11.11
CA ARG A 110 8.49 -6.61 -11.22
C ARG A 110 8.29 -5.77 -9.95
N LEU A 111 8.30 -4.47 -10.10
CA LEU A 111 8.02 -3.50 -9.04
C LEU A 111 6.73 -2.74 -9.36
N ILE A 112 5.75 -2.85 -8.49
CA ILE A 112 4.43 -2.24 -8.60
C ILE A 112 4.28 -1.26 -7.44
N VAL A 113 3.89 -0.02 -7.71
CA VAL A 113 3.63 0.98 -6.67
C VAL A 113 2.21 1.48 -6.80
N ASN A 114 1.48 1.48 -5.68
CA ASN A 114 0.14 2.05 -5.60
C ASN A 114 0.21 3.43 -4.94
N ILE A 115 -0.33 4.44 -5.63
CA ILE A 115 -0.44 5.82 -5.16
C ILE A 115 -1.93 6.09 -4.87
N ASP A 116 -2.29 6.19 -3.59
CA ASP A 116 -3.67 6.38 -3.12
C ASP A 116 -4.02 7.84 -2.80
N GLY A 117 -3.03 8.73 -2.83
CA GLY A 117 -3.24 10.11 -2.48
C GLY A 117 -2.01 11.00 -2.67
N LEU A 118 -2.27 12.29 -2.73
CA LEU A 118 -1.23 13.30 -2.84
C LEU A 118 -0.77 13.73 -1.43
N GLU A 119 -0.06 12.82 -0.73
CA GLU A 119 0.37 13.02 0.66
C GLU A 119 1.11 14.35 0.86
N HIS A 120 1.94 14.75 -0.10
CA HIS A 120 2.69 16.00 -0.05
C HIS A 120 1.80 17.28 -0.05
N ARG A 121 0.52 17.17 -0.45
CA ARG A 121 -0.44 18.29 -0.46
C ARG A 121 -1.17 18.48 0.87
N ARG A 122 -1.10 17.50 1.77
CA ARG A 122 -1.81 17.59 3.06
C ARG A 122 -1.26 18.70 3.93
N ALA A 123 -2.17 19.50 4.54
CA ALA A 123 -1.83 20.66 5.35
C ALA A 123 -1.00 20.32 6.61
N LYS A 124 -1.16 19.12 7.14
CA LYS A 124 -0.44 18.63 8.34
C LYS A 124 1.08 18.60 8.20
N TRP A 125 1.62 18.61 6.97
CA TRP A 125 3.05 18.47 6.72
C TRP A 125 3.76 19.81 6.61
N GLY A 126 4.89 19.94 7.29
CA GLY A 126 5.82 21.06 7.10
C GLY A 126 6.52 21.00 5.74
N ARG A 127 7.21 22.09 5.37
CA ARG A 127 7.87 22.25 4.05
C ARG A 127 8.83 21.12 3.72
N PHE A 128 9.66 20.68 4.68
CA PHE A 128 10.60 19.58 4.48
C PHE A 128 9.90 18.25 4.20
N ALA A 129 8.88 17.89 4.99
CA ALA A 129 8.12 16.66 4.79
C ALA A 129 7.38 16.66 3.44
N LYS A 130 6.84 17.80 3.01
CA LYS A 130 6.21 17.95 1.68
C LYS A 130 7.22 17.74 0.56
N TRP A 131 8.40 18.33 0.66
CA TRP A 131 9.48 18.13 -0.30
C TRP A 131 9.92 16.66 -0.35
N PHE A 132 10.13 16.04 0.81
CA PHE A 132 10.50 14.63 0.92
C PHE A 132 9.45 13.73 0.26
N LEU A 133 8.17 13.89 0.60
CA LEU A 133 7.09 13.07 0.06
C LEU A 133 6.91 13.27 -1.45
N ARG A 134 7.05 14.50 -1.95
CA ARG A 134 7.01 14.79 -3.38
C ARG A 134 8.18 14.14 -4.13
N THR A 135 9.38 14.19 -3.57
CA THR A 135 10.56 13.52 -4.15
C THR A 135 10.37 12.00 -4.15
N SER A 136 9.86 11.45 -3.06
CA SER A 136 9.58 10.03 -2.91
C SER A 136 8.51 9.56 -3.92
N GLU A 137 7.46 10.35 -4.15
CA GLU A 137 6.44 10.10 -5.18
C GLU A 137 7.05 10.12 -6.60
N ALA A 138 7.91 11.10 -6.89
CA ALA A 138 8.61 11.15 -8.18
C ALA A 138 9.49 9.90 -8.40
N MET A 139 10.16 9.40 -7.36
CA MET A 139 10.92 8.15 -7.41
C MET A 139 9.99 6.95 -7.62
N ALA A 140 8.84 6.91 -6.96
CA ALA A 140 7.83 5.87 -7.17
C ALA A 140 7.41 5.78 -8.64
N VAL A 141 7.00 6.91 -9.22
CA VAL A 141 6.56 6.97 -10.62
C VAL A 141 7.69 6.62 -11.59
N ARG A 142 8.91 7.10 -11.34
CA ARG A 142 10.05 6.89 -12.23
C ARG A 142 10.55 5.45 -12.27
N TYR A 143 10.62 4.80 -11.11
CA TYR A 143 11.31 3.51 -10.96
C TYR A 143 10.36 2.30 -10.90
N ALA A 144 9.05 2.50 -10.73
CA ALA A 144 8.08 1.42 -10.83
C ALA A 144 7.92 0.93 -12.28
N ASP A 145 7.75 -0.38 -12.44
CA ASP A 145 7.35 -0.98 -13.71
C ASP A 145 5.86 -0.73 -13.98
N VAL A 146 5.05 -0.72 -12.92
CA VAL A 146 3.62 -0.40 -12.96
C VAL A 146 3.30 0.56 -11.83
N VAL A 147 2.61 1.65 -12.17
CA VAL A 147 2.03 2.58 -11.20
C VAL A 147 0.52 2.33 -11.18
N ILE A 148 -0.02 2.07 -10.00
CA ILE A 148 -1.47 1.94 -9.77
C ILE A 148 -1.96 3.23 -9.11
N THR A 149 -3.13 3.69 -9.55
CA THR A 149 -3.86 4.81 -8.94
C THR A 149 -5.28 4.36 -8.60
N ASP A 150 -5.82 4.79 -7.47
CA ASP A 150 -7.11 4.36 -6.96
C ASP A 150 -8.29 5.19 -7.50
N ASN A 151 -8.02 6.36 -8.05
CA ASN A 151 -9.05 7.23 -8.62
C ASN A 151 -8.55 8.03 -9.83
N LYS A 152 -9.50 8.52 -10.62
CA LYS A 152 -9.23 9.27 -11.85
C LYS A 152 -8.43 10.55 -11.60
N GLY A 153 -8.68 11.26 -10.50
CA GLY A 153 -7.98 12.50 -10.19
C GLY A 153 -6.49 12.29 -9.96
N ILE A 154 -6.09 11.18 -9.30
CA ILE A 154 -4.68 10.82 -9.12
C ILE A 154 -4.08 10.33 -10.43
N GLN A 155 -4.82 9.57 -11.24
CA GLN A 155 -4.36 9.16 -12.56
C GLN A 155 -4.05 10.36 -13.46
N ASP A 156 -4.93 11.34 -13.52
CA ASP A 156 -4.74 12.56 -14.32
C ASP A 156 -3.56 13.40 -13.79
N TYR A 157 -3.39 13.46 -12.47
CA TYR A 157 -2.24 14.10 -11.86
C TYR A 157 -0.92 13.39 -12.24
N VAL A 158 -0.84 12.07 -12.16
CA VAL A 158 0.37 11.31 -12.54
C VAL A 158 0.67 11.52 -14.01
N THR A 159 -0.33 11.47 -14.87
CA THR A 159 -0.16 11.70 -16.31
C THR A 159 0.31 13.11 -16.62
N SER A 160 -0.32 14.15 -16.03
CA SER A 160 0.02 15.55 -16.31
C SER A 160 1.34 15.98 -15.69
N THR A 161 1.71 15.45 -14.50
CA THR A 161 2.90 15.87 -13.77
C THR A 161 4.15 15.11 -14.17
N TYR A 162 4.01 13.81 -14.42
CA TYR A 162 5.15 12.91 -14.66
C TYR A 162 5.20 12.35 -16.08
N HIS A 163 4.19 12.63 -16.91
CA HIS A 163 4.06 12.11 -18.28
C HIS A 163 4.18 10.57 -18.34
N LYS A 164 3.66 9.90 -17.30
CA LYS A 164 3.69 8.45 -17.18
C LYS A 164 2.29 7.87 -17.10
N HIS A 165 2.08 6.77 -17.83
CA HIS A 165 0.85 5.99 -17.73
C HIS A 165 0.76 5.32 -16.35
N SER A 166 -0.45 5.25 -15.80
CA SER A 166 -0.78 4.50 -14.61
C SER A 166 -2.07 3.69 -14.80
N GLU A 167 -2.13 2.55 -14.15
CA GLU A 167 -3.31 1.69 -14.15
C GLU A 167 -4.32 2.21 -13.13
N LEU A 168 -5.54 2.47 -13.57
CA LEU A 168 -6.62 2.87 -12.67
C LEU A 168 -7.28 1.62 -12.08
N ILE A 169 -7.06 1.37 -10.80
CA ILE A 169 -7.67 0.28 -10.05
C ILE A 169 -8.35 0.88 -8.82
N ALA A 170 -9.64 1.20 -8.95
CA ALA A 170 -10.43 1.74 -7.85
C ALA A 170 -10.64 0.70 -6.74
N TYR A 171 -10.64 1.15 -5.50
CA TYR A 171 -10.96 0.27 -4.38
C TYR A 171 -12.43 -0.12 -4.41
N GLY A 172 -12.68 -1.42 -4.26
CA GLY A 172 -14.04 -1.95 -4.16
C GLY A 172 -14.70 -1.56 -2.83
N GLY A 173 -15.98 -1.23 -2.88
CA GLY A 173 -16.83 -0.93 -1.71
C GLY A 173 -17.77 -2.06 -1.30
N ASN A 174 -17.70 -3.21 -1.96
CA ASN A 174 -18.69 -4.30 -1.78
C ASN A 174 -18.77 -4.82 -0.33
N HIS A 175 -17.66 -4.74 0.41
CA HIS A 175 -17.62 -5.16 1.82
C HIS A 175 -18.47 -4.30 2.76
N VAL A 176 -18.86 -3.10 2.34
CA VAL A 176 -19.76 -2.21 3.11
C VAL A 176 -21.22 -2.27 2.64
N LEU A 177 -21.48 -2.98 1.53
CA LEU A 177 -22.84 -3.26 1.08
C LEU A 177 -23.45 -4.33 2.01
N LYS A 178 -24.01 -3.89 3.11
CA LYS A 178 -24.83 -4.71 4.00
C LYS A 178 -26.27 -4.26 3.84
N ASP A 179 -27.20 -5.23 3.78
CA ASP A 179 -28.60 -4.92 3.91
C ASP A 179 -28.84 -4.27 5.27
N VAL A 180 -28.98 -2.95 5.27
CA VAL A 180 -29.33 -2.20 6.48
C VAL A 180 -30.85 -2.29 6.63
N PRO A 181 -31.38 -2.86 7.71
CA PRO A 181 -32.82 -2.91 7.94
C PRO A 181 -33.46 -1.52 7.79
N MET A 182 -34.63 -1.46 7.15
CA MET A 182 -35.32 -0.19 6.84
C MET A 182 -35.53 0.70 8.08
N MET A 183 -35.78 0.09 9.25
CA MET A 183 -35.88 0.79 10.52
C MET A 183 -34.61 1.61 10.87
N ARG A 184 -33.45 1.04 10.62
CA ARG A 184 -32.16 1.72 10.93
C ARG A 184 -31.81 2.79 9.89
N GLN A 185 -32.30 2.65 8.65
CA GLN A 185 -32.19 3.69 7.63
C GLN A 185 -33.00 4.93 8.02
N ASN A 186 -34.22 4.74 8.53
CA ASN A 186 -35.08 5.82 8.96
C ASN A 186 -34.52 6.55 10.18
N GLU A 187 -33.98 5.83 11.19
CA GLU A 187 -33.30 6.44 12.35
C GLU A 187 -32.11 7.32 11.95
N ILE A 188 -31.38 6.95 10.92
CA ILE A 188 -30.25 7.74 10.43
C ILE A 188 -30.75 8.98 9.68
N LEU A 189 -31.81 8.84 8.85
CA LEU A 189 -32.38 9.95 8.08
C LEU A 189 -33.08 10.98 8.97
N GLU A 190 -33.63 10.56 10.11
CA GLU A 190 -34.23 11.47 11.10
C GLU A 190 -33.20 12.22 11.97
N LYS A 191 -31.96 11.71 12.01
CA LYS A 191 -30.91 12.28 12.86
C LYS A 191 -30.03 13.31 12.13
N TYR A 192 -30.06 13.35 10.81
CA TYR A 192 -29.26 14.24 9.95
C TYR A 192 -30.11 14.88 8.87
#